data_373577e83c7697c55794832aa23d104a
#
_entry.id   373577e83c7697c55794832aa23d104a
#
_cell.length_a   1.000
_cell.length_b   1.000
_cell.length_c   1.000
_cell.angle_alpha   90.00
_cell.angle_beta   90.00
_cell.angle_gamma   90.00
#
_symmetry.space_group_name_H-M   'P 1'
#
loop_
_entity.id
_entity.type
_entity.pdbx_description
1 polymer ?
#
loop_
_entity_poly.entity_id
_entity_poly.type
_entity_poly.pdbx_seq_one_letter_code
_entity_poly.pdbx_strand_id
1 'polypeptide(L)'
;MVSAKVGPDYIDPAFHTVASGRPCRNLDSWGMRPKTLKKNLDRIAVDGSIVICEGVMGLFDGARVDPTEQSGSTADIALFTGWPVVLVADADAQGASAAALVRGFATHHEKLQIAGVIFNRVGSETHAEILISSMTNSLPHIPVLGCIPRGEALSLPSRHLGLIQAIEHPDLEVFIENAATIVKKNIDITEVLALAYSSYNKQKDCNLALPVLGQHISIAKDDAFNFVYPHVLEGWQDMGAEISTFSPLANEIPKACADAIYLPGGYPELYGGQLAANRLFISSLIKAADKGVSIFGECGGYMVLGRGLVDARGTRHTMAGLLALETSFEHPRLHLGYRNAQLATDSPLGSKGSNFRGHEFHYSTIIFEDNTNPLFVISDAAGSKLGTSGLQNRSVMGSFIHLIDQH
;
A
#
# COMPACT_ATOMS: atom_id res chain seq x y z
N MET A 1 3.75 -4.22 20.51
CA MET A 1 2.96 -3.31 19.67
C MET A 1 3.04 -3.81 18.24
N VAL A 2 1.96 -3.70 17.48
CA VAL A 2 1.91 -3.96 16.03
C VAL A 2 1.30 -2.76 15.32
N SER A 3 1.61 -2.61 14.05
CA SER A 3 1.11 -1.50 13.23
C SER A 3 0.19 -1.99 12.11
N ALA A 4 -0.74 -1.14 11.73
CA ALA A 4 -1.55 -1.29 10.53
C ALA A 4 -1.58 0.04 9.77
N LYS A 5 -1.85 -0.02 8.47
CA LYS A 5 -2.01 1.14 7.59
C LYS A 5 -3.34 1.05 6.86
N VAL A 6 -4.13 2.11 6.88
CA VAL A 6 -5.34 2.18 6.06
C VAL A 6 -4.97 2.41 4.60
N GLY A 7 -5.68 1.69 3.71
CA GLY A 7 -5.55 1.84 2.26
C GLY A 7 -4.36 1.08 1.63
N PRO A 8 -4.22 1.22 0.31
CA PRO A 8 -3.26 0.47 -0.49
C PRO A 8 -1.91 1.18 -0.55
N ASP A 9 -1.13 1.10 0.51
CA ASP A 9 0.18 1.75 0.66
C ASP A 9 1.27 0.69 0.87
N TYR A 10 2.44 0.89 0.27
CA TYR A 10 3.63 0.03 0.43
C TYR A 10 4.77 0.74 1.15
N ILE A 11 4.77 2.08 1.18
CA ILE A 11 5.89 2.89 1.67
C ILE A 11 5.79 3.04 3.18
N ASP A 12 4.70 3.62 3.70
CA ASP A 12 4.50 3.82 5.14
C ASP A 12 4.54 2.50 5.92
N PRO A 13 3.93 1.38 5.43
CA PRO A 13 4.05 0.08 6.08
C PRO A 13 5.49 -0.42 6.26
N ALA A 14 6.41 -0.07 5.35
CA ALA A 14 7.81 -0.45 5.49
C ALA A 14 8.49 0.30 6.64
N PHE A 15 8.23 1.60 6.81
CA PHE A 15 8.71 2.38 7.97
C PHE A 15 8.15 1.83 9.29
N HIS A 16 6.85 1.53 9.33
CA HIS A 16 6.21 0.93 10.50
C HIS A 16 6.77 -0.45 10.83
N THR A 17 7.10 -1.24 9.82
CA THR A 17 7.71 -2.56 9.99
C THR A 17 9.08 -2.43 10.66
N VAL A 18 9.92 -1.50 10.23
CA VAL A 18 11.23 -1.25 10.85
C VAL A 18 11.05 -0.74 12.28
N ALA A 19 10.17 0.25 12.50
CA ALA A 19 9.95 0.84 13.82
C ALA A 19 9.38 -0.14 14.85
N SER A 20 8.52 -1.08 14.43
CA SER A 20 7.90 -2.06 15.34
C SER A 20 8.62 -3.40 15.44
N GLY A 21 9.52 -3.70 14.50
CA GLY A 21 10.13 -5.03 14.33
C GLY A 21 9.14 -6.11 13.88
N ARG A 22 7.96 -5.74 13.40
CA ARG A 22 6.88 -6.64 12.98
C ARG A 22 6.24 -6.16 11.68
N PRO A 23 5.76 -7.08 10.81
CA PRO A 23 5.10 -6.70 9.57
C PRO A 23 3.92 -5.77 9.81
N CYS A 24 3.91 -4.61 9.17
CA CYS A 24 2.75 -3.73 9.13
C CYS A 24 1.74 -4.25 8.10
N ARG A 25 0.45 -4.26 8.46
CA ARG A 25 -0.62 -4.80 7.60
C ARG A 25 -1.51 -3.70 7.07
N ASN A 26 -1.84 -3.79 5.78
CA ASN A 26 -2.84 -2.90 5.19
C ASN A 26 -4.25 -3.34 5.58
N LEU A 27 -5.10 -2.36 5.86
CA LEU A 27 -6.53 -2.51 6.08
C LEU A 27 -7.25 -1.60 5.08
N ASP A 28 -7.93 -2.19 4.12
CA ASP A 28 -8.57 -1.46 3.03
C ASP A 28 -10.03 -1.89 2.90
N SER A 29 -10.95 -1.02 3.32
CA SER A 29 -12.38 -1.32 3.34
C SER A 29 -12.99 -1.35 1.95
N TRP A 30 -12.39 -0.68 0.95
CA TRP A 30 -12.81 -0.79 -0.44
C TRP A 30 -12.15 -1.97 -1.15
N GLY A 31 -10.85 -2.09 -1.03
CA GLY A 31 -10.06 -3.10 -1.75
C GLY A 31 -10.27 -4.53 -1.25
N MET A 32 -10.59 -4.70 0.04
CA MET A 32 -10.72 -6.02 0.68
C MET A 32 -12.18 -6.38 0.94
N ARG A 33 -12.54 -7.63 0.65
CA ARG A 33 -13.81 -8.19 1.12
C ARG A 33 -13.84 -8.19 2.67
N PRO A 34 -15.03 -8.09 3.30
CA PRO A 34 -15.16 -8.12 4.77
C PRO A 34 -14.45 -9.33 5.42
N LYS A 35 -14.42 -10.48 4.75
CA LYS A 35 -13.74 -11.69 5.24
C LYS A 35 -12.21 -11.53 5.23
N THR A 36 -11.66 -10.94 4.17
CA THR A 36 -10.20 -10.66 4.06
C THR A 36 -9.78 -9.64 5.10
N LEU A 37 -10.57 -8.57 5.29
CA LEU A 37 -10.32 -7.55 6.30
C LEU A 37 -10.33 -8.17 7.72
N LYS A 38 -11.33 -8.99 8.03
CA LYS A 38 -11.40 -9.71 9.31
C LYS A 38 -10.20 -10.62 9.54
N LYS A 39 -9.77 -11.38 8.53
CA LYS A 39 -8.58 -12.23 8.63
C LYS A 39 -7.30 -11.42 8.94
N ASN A 40 -7.14 -10.24 8.33
CA ASN A 40 -6.03 -9.35 8.65
C ASN A 40 -6.10 -8.85 10.10
N LEU A 41 -7.29 -8.49 10.58
CA LEU A 41 -7.50 -8.09 11.98
C LEU A 41 -7.21 -9.23 12.96
N ASP A 42 -7.60 -10.47 12.64
CA ASP A 42 -7.27 -11.65 13.45
C ASP A 42 -5.78 -11.86 13.59
N ARG A 43 -5.02 -11.68 12.52
CA ARG A 43 -3.55 -11.77 12.53
C ARG A 43 -2.92 -10.66 13.37
N ILE A 44 -3.41 -9.41 13.20
CA ILE A 44 -2.97 -8.28 14.02
C ILE A 44 -3.23 -8.56 15.52
N ALA A 45 -4.38 -9.11 15.87
CA ALA A 45 -4.75 -9.41 17.25
C ALA A 45 -3.91 -10.52 17.89
N VAL A 46 -3.38 -11.47 17.10
CA VAL A 46 -2.46 -12.50 17.58
C VAL A 46 -1.06 -11.94 17.81
N ASP A 47 -0.62 -11.02 16.93
CA ASP A 47 0.74 -10.54 16.89
C ASP A 47 1.05 -9.49 17.96
N GLY A 48 0.05 -8.84 18.54
CA GLY A 48 0.31 -7.76 19.49
C GLY A 48 -0.78 -7.46 20.50
N SER A 49 -0.36 -6.90 21.65
CA SER A 49 -1.25 -6.42 22.71
C SER A 49 -1.82 -5.03 22.45
N ILE A 50 -1.12 -4.20 21.66
CA ILE A 50 -1.54 -2.86 21.23
C ILE A 50 -1.36 -2.76 19.73
N VAL A 51 -2.40 -2.20 19.07
CA VAL A 51 -2.41 -1.91 17.64
C VAL A 51 -2.41 -0.40 17.44
N ILE A 52 -1.51 0.09 16.60
CA ILE A 52 -1.55 1.45 16.09
C ILE A 52 -1.85 1.35 14.59
N CYS A 53 -2.99 1.91 14.19
CA CYS A 53 -3.41 1.98 12.80
C CYS A 53 -3.25 3.40 12.28
N GLU A 54 -2.35 3.59 11.31
CA GLU A 54 -2.22 4.87 10.64
C GLU A 54 -3.32 5.02 9.60
N GLY A 55 -4.01 6.17 9.64
CA GLY A 55 -4.99 6.56 8.63
C GLY A 55 -4.34 6.93 7.29
N VAL A 56 -5.18 7.17 6.31
CA VAL A 56 -4.78 7.65 4.98
C VAL A 56 -5.48 8.97 4.70
N MET A 57 -4.76 9.97 4.20
CA MET A 57 -5.28 11.30 3.85
C MET A 57 -6.09 11.94 4.99
N GLY A 58 -7.17 12.67 4.71
CA GLY A 58 -8.13 13.10 5.73
C GLY A 58 -9.03 11.95 6.18
N LEU A 59 -9.55 12.05 7.41
CA LEU A 59 -10.32 10.99 8.08
C LEU A 59 -11.47 10.42 7.23
N PHE A 60 -12.14 11.28 6.47
CA PHE A 60 -13.29 10.92 5.62
C PHE A 60 -12.94 10.85 4.13
N ASP A 61 -11.68 11.06 3.76
CA ASP A 61 -11.26 11.00 2.37
C ASP A 61 -11.20 9.55 1.91
N GLY A 62 -11.81 9.28 0.76
CA GLY A 62 -11.87 7.97 0.15
C GLY A 62 -12.20 8.04 -1.33
N ALA A 63 -12.38 6.90 -1.96
CA ALA A 63 -12.79 6.83 -3.36
C ALA A 63 -14.23 7.34 -3.54
N ARG A 64 -14.51 7.86 -4.72
CA ARG A 64 -15.88 8.13 -5.13
C ARG A 64 -16.56 6.80 -5.47
N VAL A 65 -17.47 6.37 -4.62
CA VAL A 65 -18.22 5.11 -4.73
C VAL A 65 -19.73 5.37 -4.67
N ASP A 66 -20.53 4.34 -4.92
CA ASP A 66 -21.95 4.37 -4.60
C ASP A 66 -22.12 4.61 -3.08
N PRO A 67 -23.13 5.40 -2.62
CA PRO A 67 -23.34 5.69 -1.21
C PRO A 67 -23.55 4.45 -0.31
N THR A 68 -23.84 3.31 -0.89
CA THR A 68 -24.01 2.02 -0.18
C THR A 68 -22.70 1.24 -0.01
N GLU A 69 -21.63 1.65 -0.71
CA GLU A 69 -20.31 1.02 -0.63
C GLU A 69 -19.38 1.77 0.31
N GLN A 70 -18.39 1.07 0.87
CA GLN A 70 -17.29 1.68 1.62
C GLN A 70 -16.31 2.34 0.67
N SER A 71 -15.81 3.51 1.06
CA SER A 71 -14.95 4.35 0.22
C SER A 71 -13.46 4.04 0.33
N GLY A 72 -13.05 3.19 1.28
CA GLY A 72 -11.66 2.99 1.63
C GLY A 72 -11.08 4.07 2.56
N SER A 73 -11.94 4.88 3.17
CA SER A 73 -11.54 5.94 4.10
C SER A 73 -11.05 5.38 5.44
N THR A 74 -10.30 6.19 6.18
CA THR A 74 -9.93 5.89 7.57
C THR A 74 -11.16 5.77 8.46
N ALA A 75 -12.20 6.56 8.21
CA ALA A 75 -13.47 6.49 8.92
C ALA A 75 -14.16 5.13 8.74
N ASP A 76 -14.13 4.55 7.53
CA ASP A 76 -14.71 3.23 7.28
C ASP A 76 -14.04 2.14 8.12
N ILE A 77 -12.71 2.19 8.25
CA ILE A 77 -11.97 1.23 9.10
C ILE A 77 -12.28 1.46 10.58
N ALA A 78 -12.33 2.70 11.03
CA ALA A 78 -12.68 3.02 12.42
C ALA A 78 -14.11 2.53 12.77
N LEU A 79 -15.07 2.72 11.87
CA LEU A 79 -16.44 2.23 12.02
C LEU A 79 -16.53 0.70 11.99
N PHE A 80 -15.75 0.05 11.11
CA PHE A 80 -15.74 -1.42 10.99
C PHE A 80 -15.13 -2.09 12.22
N THR A 81 -14.08 -1.51 12.79
CA THR A 81 -13.33 -2.05 13.93
C THR A 81 -13.88 -1.59 15.27
N GLY A 82 -14.59 -0.47 15.30
CA GLY A 82 -14.95 0.24 16.52
C GLY A 82 -13.75 0.89 17.24
N TRP A 83 -12.61 0.99 16.61
CA TRP A 83 -11.43 1.60 17.22
C TRP A 83 -11.58 3.12 17.39
N PRO A 84 -11.10 3.68 18.52
CA PRO A 84 -11.11 5.11 18.75
C PRO A 84 -10.16 5.81 17.80
N VAL A 85 -10.52 7.00 17.36
CA VAL A 85 -9.69 7.83 16.48
C VAL A 85 -8.96 8.88 17.28
N VAL A 86 -7.63 8.93 17.17
CA VAL A 86 -6.81 10.05 17.58
C VAL A 86 -6.59 10.92 16.34
N LEU A 87 -7.16 12.12 16.35
CA LEU A 87 -7.04 13.03 15.22
C LEU A 87 -5.69 13.78 15.30
N VAL A 88 -4.86 13.66 14.26
CA VAL A 88 -3.66 14.48 14.09
C VAL A 88 -4.04 15.69 13.26
N ALA A 89 -4.18 16.84 13.90
CA ALA A 89 -4.60 18.08 13.26
C ALA A 89 -3.38 18.97 12.96
N ASP A 90 -3.27 19.39 11.71
CA ASP A 90 -2.27 20.37 11.31
C ASP A 90 -2.61 21.76 11.86
N ALA A 91 -1.78 22.26 12.77
CA ALA A 91 -1.95 23.55 13.40
C ALA A 91 -1.20 24.70 12.70
N ASP A 92 -0.59 24.44 11.54
CA ASP A 92 0.13 25.48 10.81
C ASP A 92 -0.81 26.64 10.45
N ALA A 93 -0.44 27.86 10.87
CA ALA A 93 -1.22 29.08 10.70
C ALA A 93 -2.65 29.05 11.30
N GLN A 94 -2.93 28.16 12.27
CA GLN A 94 -4.20 28.08 12.97
C GLN A 94 -4.03 28.42 14.45
N GLY A 95 -4.99 29.12 15.01
CA GLY A 95 -5.11 29.39 16.47
C GLY A 95 -6.39 28.75 17.01
N ALA A 96 -7.24 29.55 17.67
CA ALA A 96 -8.52 29.10 18.24
C ALA A 96 -9.47 28.42 17.22
N SER A 97 -9.32 28.72 15.92
CA SER A 97 -10.11 28.07 14.84
C SER A 97 -9.86 26.55 14.72
N ALA A 98 -8.73 26.05 15.22
CA ALA A 98 -8.44 24.61 15.22
C ALA A 98 -9.52 23.80 16.00
N ALA A 99 -10.09 24.37 17.06
CA ALA A 99 -11.19 23.71 17.78
C ALA A 99 -12.48 23.59 16.94
N ALA A 100 -12.75 24.54 16.05
CA ALA A 100 -13.87 24.43 15.11
C ALA A 100 -13.63 23.32 14.06
N LEU A 101 -12.38 23.17 13.59
CA LEU A 101 -11.99 22.07 12.71
C LEU A 101 -12.22 20.71 13.40
N VAL A 102 -11.68 20.52 14.62
CA VAL A 102 -11.85 19.27 15.37
C VAL A 102 -13.33 18.98 15.64
N ARG A 103 -14.13 20.01 15.98
CA ARG A 103 -15.58 19.85 16.14
C ARG A 103 -16.23 19.33 14.86
N GLY A 104 -15.85 19.86 13.70
CA GLY A 104 -16.35 19.39 12.40
C GLY A 104 -16.11 17.89 12.21
N PHE A 105 -14.90 17.42 12.47
CA PHE A 105 -14.59 15.98 12.40
C PHE A 105 -15.38 15.18 13.44
N ALA A 106 -15.49 15.66 14.67
CA ALA A 106 -16.15 14.94 15.77
C ALA A 106 -17.66 14.80 15.59
N THR A 107 -18.29 15.71 14.85
CA THR A 107 -19.76 15.72 14.65
C THR A 107 -20.19 15.28 13.24
N HIS A 108 -19.25 15.05 12.33
CA HIS A 108 -19.56 14.69 10.94
C HIS A 108 -20.24 13.32 10.82
N HIS A 109 -19.89 12.38 11.70
CA HIS A 109 -20.48 11.05 11.71
C HIS A 109 -20.78 10.58 13.15
N GLU A 110 -22.05 10.34 13.46
CA GLU A 110 -22.54 10.08 14.83
C GLU A 110 -21.91 8.86 15.52
N LYS A 111 -21.56 7.82 14.76
CA LYS A 111 -21.01 6.57 15.30
C LYS A 111 -19.48 6.57 15.40
N LEU A 112 -18.81 7.62 14.90
CA LEU A 112 -17.35 7.69 14.90
C LEU A 112 -16.89 8.45 16.14
N GLN A 113 -15.98 7.85 16.90
CA GLN A 113 -15.45 8.43 18.13
C GLN A 113 -14.08 9.09 17.89
N ILE A 114 -14.03 10.41 17.97
CA ILE A 114 -12.77 11.14 18.13
C ILE A 114 -12.42 11.12 19.60
N ALA A 115 -11.45 10.30 19.99
CA ALA A 115 -11.10 10.06 21.37
C ALA A 115 -10.04 11.03 21.91
N GLY A 116 -9.32 11.73 21.01
CA GLY A 116 -8.34 12.74 21.37
C GLY A 116 -7.79 13.45 20.16
N VAL A 117 -7.05 14.53 20.37
CA VAL A 117 -6.38 15.28 19.31
C VAL A 117 -4.90 15.50 19.62
N ILE A 118 -4.06 15.38 18.60
CA ILE A 118 -2.66 15.81 18.61
C ILE A 118 -2.53 16.95 17.61
N PHE A 119 -2.03 18.10 18.05
CA PHE A 119 -1.72 19.19 17.15
C PHE A 119 -0.30 19.06 16.61
N ASN A 120 -0.17 19.05 15.31
CA ASN A 120 1.13 18.98 14.62
C ASN A 120 1.53 20.35 14.07
N ARG A 121 2.84 20.56 13.87
CA ARG A 121 3.44 21.79 13.35
C ARG A 121 3.16 23.04 14.20
N VAL A 122 3.14 22.86 15.51
CA VAL A 122 2.92 23.96 16.46
C VAL A 122 4.13 24.90 16.48
N GLY A 123 3.89 26.22 16.38
CA GLY A 123 4.95 27.21 16.18
C GLY A 123 5.69 27.66 17.46
N SER A 124 5.03 27.61 18.64
CA SER A 124 5.59 28.07 19.92
C SER A 124 4.79 27.52 21.10
N GLU A 125 5.30 27.70 22.32
CA GLU A 125 4.58 27.38 23.58
C GLU A 125 3.28 28.17 23.70
N THR A 126 3.32 29.49 23.45
CA THR A 126 2.11 30.33 23.44
C THR A 126 1.08 29.85 22.40
N HIS A 127 1.54 29.38 21.27
CA HIS A 127 0.63 28.78 20.25
C HIS A 127 -0.02 27.51 20.79
N ALA A 128 0.74 26.63 21.45
CA ALA A 128 0.19 25.44 22.12
C ALA A 128 -0.86 25.80 23.18
N GLU A 129 -0.59 26.82 24.02
CA GLU A 129 -1.55 27.31 25.04
C GLU A 129 -2.87 27.79 24.41
N ILE A 130 -2.82 28.51 23.28
CA ILE A 130 -4.01 28.94 22.54
C ILE A 130 -4.82 27.76 22.06
N LEU A 131 -4.17 26.76 21.46
CA LEU A 131 -4.81 25.54 20.94
C LEU A 131 -5.48 24.75 22.09
N ILE A 132 -4.75 24.50 23.17
CA ILE A 132 -5.26 23.76 24.34
C ILE A 132 -6.44 24.52 25.00
N SER A 133 -6.30 25.80 25.23
CA SER A 133 -7.38 26.63 25.82
C SER A 133 -8.63 26.62 24.94
N SER A 134 -8.45 26.74 23.63
CA SER A 134 -9.57 26.68 22.67
C SER A 134 -10.31 25.35 22.71
N MET A 135 -9.57 24.22 22.79
CA MET A 135 -10.16 22.89 22.93
C MET A 135 -10.90 22.71 24.25
N THR A 136 -10.27 23.09 25.35
CA THR A 136 -10.86 23.00 26.69
C THR A 136 -12.18 23.77 26.81
N ASN A 137 -12.25 24.95 26.20
CA ASN A 137 -13.45 25.78 26.20
C ASN A 137 -14.55 25.28 25.26
N SER A 138 -14.18 24.69 24.13
CA SER A 138 -15.12 24.35 23.06
C SER A 138 -15.51 22.88 23.01
N LEU A 139 -14.60 21.98 23.40
CA LEU A 139 -14.72 20.53 23.30
C LEU A 139 -14.06 19.82 24.50
N PRO A 140 -14.50 20.11 25.75
CA PRO A 140 -13.85 19.62 26.97
C PRO A 140 -13.79 18.10 27.10
N HIS A 141 -14.59 17.40 26.32
CA HIS A 141 -14.66 15.93 26.30
C HIS A 141 -13.66 15.28 25.30
N ILE A 142 -12.95 16.08 24.50
CA ILE A 142 -11.90 15.60 23.59
C ILE A 142 -10.56 16.14 24.12
N PRO A 143 -9.74 15.28 24.75
CA PRO A 143 -8.46 15.71 25.30
C PRO A 143 -7.46 16.10 24.21
N VAL A 144 -6.60 17.08 24.50
CA VAL A 144 -5.41 17.38 23.71
C VAL A 144 -4.29 16.50 24.25
N LEU A 145 -3.94 15.44 23.50
CA LEU A 145 -2.95 14.45 23.86
C LEU A 145 -1.51 14.97 23.71
N GLY A 146 -1.33 16.05 22.96
CA GLY A 146 -0.04 16.70 22.80
C GLY A 146 0.01 17.70 21.66
N CYS A 147 1.15 18.43 21.64
CA CYS A 147 1.46 19.45 20.65
C CYS A 147 2.87 19.20 20.11
N ILE A 148 2.99 18.72 18.87
CA ILE A 148 4.27 18.47 18.22
C ILE A 148 4.78 19.77 17.59
N PRO A 149 5.98 20.26 17.96
CA PRO A 149 6.51 21.50 17.41
C PRO A 149 6.88 21.33 15.93
N ARG A 150 6.84 22.45 15.20
CA ARG A 150 7.39 22.52 13.84
C ARG A 150 8.91 22.30 13.90
N GLY A 151 9.43 21.43 13.03
CA GLY A 151 10.87 21.15 12.97
C GLY A 151 11.21 20.24 11.80
N GLU A 152 12.46 20.32 11.32
CA GLU A 152 12.97 19.52 10.22
C GLU A 152 13.29 18.08 10.63
N ALA A 153 13.42 17.82 11.94
CA ALA A 153 13.83 16.51 12.45
C ALA A 153 12.84 15.35 12.14
N LEU A 154 11.59 15.68 11.77
CA LEU A 154 10.57 14.73 11.34
C LEU A 154 10.33 14.77 9.82
N SER A 155 11.19 15.45 9.06
CA SER A 155 11.05 15.53 7.61
C SER A 155 11.69 14.32 6.95
N LEU A 156 10.91 13.61 6.13
CA LEU A 156 11.40 12.54 5.28
C LEU A 156 11.57 13.04 3.84
N PRO A 157 12.65 12.64 3.15
CA PRO A 157 12.79 12.93 1.74
C PRO A 157 11.63 12.33 0.94
N SER A 158 11.20 13.03 -0.10
CA SER A 158 10.11 12.58 -0.98
C SER A 158 10.60 12.42 -2.42
N ARG A 159 9.93 11.54 -3.15
CA ARG A 159 10.08 11.30 -4.60
C ARG A 159 8.74 11.48 -5.30
N HIS A 160 8.72 11.18 -6.59
CA HIS A 160 7.51 11.27 -7.41
C HIS A 160 6.36 10.36 -6.94
N LEU A 161 6.64 9.19 -6.33
CA LEU A 161 5.61 8.29 -5.76
C LEU A 161 5.37 8.49 -4.25
N GLY A 162 5.82 9.59 -3.66
CA GLY A 162 5.71 9.85 -2.23
C GLY A 162 7.06 9.88 -1.53
N LEU A 163 7.15 9.29 -0.32
CA LEU A 163 8.40 9.20 0.42
C LEU A 163 9.40 8.24 -0.26
N ILE A 164 10.70 8.40 0.02
CA ILE A 164 11.68 7.35 -0.32
C ILE A 164 11.32 6.05 0.41
N GLN A 165 11.71 4.91 -0.15
CA GLN A 165 11.51 3.63 0.54
C GLN A 165 12.33 3.58 1.84
N ALA A 166 11.81 2.91 2.86
CA ALA A 166 12.49 2.76 4.15
C ALA A 166 13.90 2.15 3.99
N ILE A 167 14.05 1.17 3.09
CA ILE A 167 15.34 0.50 2.81
C ILE A 167 16.38 1.45 2.18
N GLU A 168 15.96 2.55 1.56
CA GLU A 168 16.85 3.53 0.91
C GLU A 168 17.25 4.67 1.85
N HIS A 169 16.64 4.76 3.04
CA HIS A 169 16.95 5.83 3.99
C HIS A 169 18.30 5.56 4.66
N PRO A 170 19.33 6.40 4.46
CA PRO A 170 20.70 6.11 4.90
C PRO A 170 20.83 5.94 6.42
N ASP A 171 20.02 6.68 7.19
CA ASP A 171 20.10 6.73 8.66
C ASP A 171 18.71 6.48 9.28
N LEU A 172 17.99 5.47 8.78
CA LEU A 172 16.60 5.20 9.19
C LEU A 172 16.45 4.96 10.70
N GLU A 173 17.34 4.21 11.32
CA GLU A 173 17.28 3.93 12.77
C GLU A 173 17.43 5.22 13.58
N VAL A 174 18.38 6.08 13.21
CA VAL A 174 18.59 7.39 13.86
C VAL A 174 17.37 8.28 13.68
N PHE A 175 16.76 8.28 12.49
CA PHE A 175 15.52 9.03 12.25
C PHE A 175 14.39 8.54 13.17
N ILE A 176 14.18 7.23 13.28
CA ILE A 176 13.13 6.64 14.13
C ILE A 176 13.37 6.97 15.61
N GLU A 177 14.60 6.88 16.11
CA GLU A 177 14.94 7.22 17.50
C GLU A 177 14.73 8.71 17.80
N ASN A 178 15.08 9.60 16.88
CA ASN A 178 14.81 11.03 16.99
C ASN A 178 13.31 11.32 17.02
N ALA A 179 12.54 10.68 16.12
CA ALA A 179 11.08 10.79 16.09
C ALA A 179 10.45 10.30 17.40
N ALA A 180 10.89 9.16 17.91
CA ALA A 180 10.44 8.62 19.20
C ALA A 180 10.73 9.56 20.36
N THR A 181 11.90 10.22 20.38
CA THR A 181 12.28 11.20 21.38
C THR A 181 11.38 12.43 21.34
N ILE A 182 11.08 12.95 20.15
CA ILE A 182 10.18 14.09 19.97
C ILE A 182 8.76 13.73 20.43
N VAL A 183 8.26 12.58 20.01
CA VAL A 183 6.93 12.09 20.41
C VAL A 183 6.83 11.94 21.91
N LYS A 184 7.79 11.27 22.55
CA LYS A 184 7.83 11.05 23.99
C LYS A 184 7.86 12.36 24.81
N LYS A 185 8.49 13.40 24.28
CA LYS A 185 8.57 14.70 24.94
C LYS A 185 7.27 15.51 24.84
N ASN A 186 6.53 15.36 23.74
CA ASN A 186 5.45 16.28 23.38
C ASN A 186 4.04 15.65 23.41
N ILE A 187 3.94 14.32 23.65
CA ILE A 187 2.67 13.59 23.69
C ILE A 187 2.56 12.83 25.00
N ASP A 188 1.39 12.87 25.63
CA ASP A 188 1.07 12.03 26.77
C ASP A 188 0.80 10.58 26.29
N ILE A 189 1.86 9.78 26.26
CA ILE A 189 1.78 8.39 25.83
C ILE A 189 0.89 7.55 26.76
N THR A 190 0.82 7.89 28.04
CA THR A 190 -0.02 7.16 29.01
C THR A 190 -1.49 7.39 28.69
N GLU A 191 -1.88 8.63 28.39
CA GLU A 191 -3.24 8.94 28.00
C GLU A 191 -3.61 8.31 26.65
N VAL A 192 -2.70 8.36 25.65
CA VAL A 192 -2.89 7.67 24.36
C VAL A 192 -3.14 6.17 24.57
N LEU A 193 -2.34 5.51 25.41
CA LEU A 193 -2.52 4.08 25.70
C LEU A 193 -3.82 3.79 26.44
N ALA A 194 -4.28 4.68 27.30
CA ALA A 194 -5.55 4.53 28.01
C ALA A 194 -6.79 4.62 27.10
N LEU A 195 -6.66 5.24 25.92
CA LEU A 195 -7.73 5.29 24.92
C LEU A 195 -7.92 3.96 24.20
N ALA A 196 -6.90 3.09 24.22
CA ALA A 196 -6.96 1.83 23.49
C ALA A 196 -7.96 0.86 24.12
N TYR A 197 -8.92 0.38 23.33
CA TYR A 197 -9.81 -0.71 23.72
C TYR A 197 -10.06 -1.63 22.52
N SER A 198 -10.51 -2.86 22.78
CA SER A 198 -10.84 -3.83 21.74
C SER A 198 -12.31 -4.23 21.84
N SER A 199 -13.02 -4.05 20.75
CA SER A 199 -14.36 -4.64 20.54
C SER A 199 -14.34 -5.83 19.59
N TYR A 200 -13.14 -6.22 19.10
CA TYR A 200 -13.00 -7.22 18.06
C TYR A 200 -13.07 -8.65 18.62
N ASN A 201 -14.02 -9.46 18.10
CA ASN A 201 -14.14 -10.88 18.40
C ASN A 201 -13.53 -11.71 17.28
N LYS A 202 -12.52 -12.53 17.61
CA LYS A 202 -11.83 -13.43 16.69
C LYS A 202 -12.79 -14.43 16.04
N GLN A 203 -12.75 -14.54 14.72
CA GLN A 203 -13.47 -15.56 13.96
C GLN A 203 -12.47 -16.44 13.20
N LYS A 204 -12.72 -17.76 13.19
CA LYS A 204 -11.95 -18.70 12.37
C LYS A 204 -12.56 -18.77 10.97
N ASP A 205 -12.09 -17.94 10.07
CA ASP A 205 -12.43 -18.04 8.65
C ASP A 205 -11.18 -18.26 7.79
N CYS A 206 -11.22 -19.27 6.93
CA CYS A 206 -10.23 -19.43 5.86
C CYS A 206 -10.70 -18.64 4.64
N ASN A 207 -10.05 -17.52 4.34
CA ASN A 207 -10.30 -16.76 3.13
C ASN A 207 -9.00 -16.47 2.41
N LEU A 208 -9.01 -16.65 1.09
CA LEU A 208 -7.89 -16.38 0.20
C LEU A 208 -8.15 -15.03 -0.48
N ALA A 209 -7.20 -14.09 -0.36
CA ALA A 209 -7.31 -12.79 -1.02
C ALA A 209 -7.20 -12.95 -2.54
N LEU A 210 -6.14 -13.61 -3.01
CA LEU A 210 -5.91 -13.87 -4.43
C LEU A 210 -5.73 -15.37 -4.68
N PRO A 211 -6.11 -15.88 -5.86
CA PRO A 211 -5.84 -17.26 -6.25
C PRO A 211 -4.36 -17.61 -6.14
N VAL A 212 -4.05 -18.83 -5.78
CA VAL A 212 -2.67 -19.34 -5.71
C VAL A 212 -2.13 -19.49 -7.11
N LEU A 213 -1.01 -18.85 -7.42
CA LEU A 213 -0.41 -18.88 -8.77
C LEU A 213 0.25 -20.23 -9.11
N GLY A 214 0.66 -20.99 -8.11
CA GLY A 214 1.33 -22.27 -8.22
C GLY A 214 1.66 -22.88 -6.87
N GLN A 215 2.25 -24.09 -6.85
CA GLN A 215 2.67 -24.77 -5.62
C GLN A 215 3.99 -24.22 -5.08
N HIS A 216 4.93 -23.87 -5.96
CA HIS A 216 6.23 -23.30 -5.65
C HIS A 216 6.36 -21.94 -6.32
N ILE A 217 6.09 -20.88 -5.58
CA ILE A 217 6.08 -19.51 -6.10
C ILE A 217 7.42 -18.84 -5.81
N SER A 218 8.16 -18.46 -6.85
CA SER A 218 9.36 -17.63 -6.72
C SER A 218 9.01 -16.16 -6.90
N ILE A 219 9.37 -15.34 -5.91
CA ILE A 219 9.00 -13.91 -5.85
C ILE A 219 10.25 -13.05 -6.00
N ALA A 220 10.24 -12.11 -6.95
CA ALA A 220 11.28 -11.10 -7.04
C ALA A 220 11.21 -10.17 -5.82
N LYS A 221 12.35 -9.98 -5.14
CA LYS A 221 12.42 -9.16 -3.93
C LYS A 221 13.79 -8.49 -3.79
N ASP A 222 13.84 -7.20 -4.06
CA ASP A 222 14.97 -6.30 -3.84
C ASP A 222 14.50 -4.84 -3.97
N ASP A 223 15.40 -3.87 -4.08
CA ASP A 223 15.07 -2.45 -4.16
C ASP A 223 14.22 -2.08 -5.39
N ALA A 224 14.29 -2.86 -6.47
CA ALA A 224 13.46 -2.68 -7.65
C ALA A 224 12.08 -3.35 -7.54
N PHE A 225 11.91 -4.33 -6.62
CA PHE A 225 10.72 -5.17 -6.49
C PHE A 225 10.36 -5.39 -5.02
N ASN A 226 9.63 -4.45 -4.41
CA ASN A 226 9.33 -4.51 -2.98
C ASN A 226 7.87 -4.20 -2.62
N PHE A 227 6.99 -3.96 -3.61
CA PHE A 227 5.60 -3.61 -3.37
C PHE A 227 4.72 -4.85 -3.34
N VAL A 228 4.68 -5.50 -2.16
CA VAL A 228 3.94 -6.74 -1.92
C VAL A 228 3.09 -6.62 -0.67
N TYR A 229 1.83 -7.02 -0.77
CA TYR A 229 0.96 -7.10 0.40
C TYR A 229 1.22 -8.38 1.21
N PRO A 230 1.54 -8.28 2.52
CA PRO A 230 1.75 -9.46 3.37
C PRO A 230 0.57 -10.44 3.33
N HIS A 231 -0.67 -9.95 3.30
CA HIS A 231 -1.86 -10.81 3.32
C HIS A 231 -2.01 -11.68 2.06
N VAL A 232 -1.45 -11.26 0.92
CA VAL A 232 -1.44 -12.06 -0.31
C VAL A 232 -0.50 -13.24 -0.16
N LEU A 233 0.75 -12.98 0.26
CA LEU A 233 1.75 -14.03 0.44
C LEU A 233 1.33 -15.05 1.50
N GLU A 234 0.87 -14.56 2.63
CA GLU A 234 0.37 -15.39 3.71
C GLU A 234 -0.87 -16.19 3.30
N GLY A 235 -1.73 -15.62 2.44
CA GLY A 235 -2.85 -16.32 1.86
C GLY A 235 -2.41 -17.51 1.01
N TRP A 236 -1.40 -17.34 0.18
CA TRP A 236 -0.83 -18.43 -0.62
C TRP A 236 -0.18 -19.51 0.25
N GLN A 237 0.57 -19.12 1.29
CA GLN A 237 1.17 -20.05 2.26
C GLN A 237 0.11 -20.84 3.05
N ASP A 238 -0.97 -20.18 3.47
CA ASP A 238 -2.09 -20.85 4.17
C ASP A 238 -2.75 -21.94 3.29
N MET A 239 -2.70 -21.78 1.98
CA MET A 239 -3.19 -22.76 1.01
C MET A 239 -2.14 -23.82 0.62
N GLY A 240 -0.98 -23.81 1.28
CA GLY A 240 0.07 -24.80 1.11
C GLY A 240 1.11 -24.47 0.04
N ALA A 241 1.12 -23.25 -0.54
CA ALA A 241 2.16 -22.85 -1.46
C ALA A 241 3.49 -22.60 -0.73
N GLU A 242 4.57 -23.09 -1.30
CA GLU A 242 5.93 -22.74 -0.89
C GLU A 242 6.36 -21.45 -1.57
N ILE A 243 6.85 -20.50 -0.77
CA ILE A 243 7.35 -19.22 -1.26
C ILE A 243 8.86 -19.16 -1.14
N SER A 244 9.52 -18.78 -2.23
CA SER A 244 10.95 -18.45 -2.25
C SER A 244 11.15 -17.07 -2.84
N THR A 245 12.23 -16.38 -2.45
CA THR A 245 12.60 -15.09 -3.00
C THR A 245 13.88 -15.17 -3.81
N PHE A 246 14.06 -14.26 -4.77
CA PHE A 246 15.28 -14.06 -5.53
C PHE A 246 15.44 -12.57 -5.84
N SER A 247 16.68 -12.10 -6.01
CA SER A 247 17.00 -10.71 -6.33
C SER A 247 17.33 -10.54 -7.82
N PRO A 248 16.44 -9.94 -8.62
CA PRO A 248 16.75 -9.55 -9.99
C PRO A 248 17.98 -8.63 -10.09
N LEU A 249 18.16 -7.70 -9.15
CA LEU A 249 19.32 -6.79 -9.13
C LEU A 249 20.64 -7.52 -8.88
N ALA A 250 20.64 -8.59 -8.09
CA ALA A 250 21.80 -9.44 -7.89
C ALA A 250 22.01 -10.46 -9.02
N ASN A 251 21.23 -10.37 -10.13
CA ASN A 251 21.22 -11.32 -11.24
C ASN A 251 20.93 -12.76 -10.81
N GLU A 252 20.15 -12.91 -9.72
CA GLU A 252 19.65 -14.20 -9.27
C GLU A 252 18.50 -14.67 -10.18
N ILE A 253 18.23 -15.96 -10.14
CA ILE A 253 17.17 -16.61 -10.93
C ILE A 253 16.11 -17.23 -10.01
N PRO A 254 14.85 -17.36 -10.45
CA PRO A 254 13.84 -18.13 -9.75
C PRO A 254 14.32 -19.54 -9.44
N LYS A 255 13.85 -20.14 -8.35
CA LYS A 255 14.17 -21.53 -8.02
C LYS A 255 13.77 -22.47 -9.15
N ALA A 256 14.60 -23.49 -9.42
CA ALA A 256 14.38 -24.43 -10.52
C ALA A 256 13.08 -25.26 -10.39
N CYS A 257 12.58 -25.44 -9.16
CA CYS A 257 11.31 -26.12 -8.88
C CYS A 257 10.09 -25.19 -8.95
N ALA A 258 10.27 -23.88 -9.19
CA ALA A 258 9.16 -22.94 -9.25
C ALA A 258 8.25 -23.24 -10.44
N ASP A 259 6.97 -23.40 -10.17
CA ASP A 259 5.89 -23.52 -11.17
C ASP A 259 5.12 -22.21 -11.35
N ALA A 260 5.43 -21.21 -10.50
CA ALA A 260 4.99 -19.84 -10.68
C ALA A 260 6.09 -18.82 -10.31
N ILE A 261 6.12 -17.69 -11.01
CA ILE A 261 7.01 -16.56 -10.77
C ILE A 261 6.15 -15.32 -10.58
N TYR A 262 6.39 -14.57 -9.49
CA TYR A 262 5.73 -13.31 -9.24
C TYR A 262 6.74 -12.17 -9.21
N LEU A 263 6.55 -11.20 -10.10
CA LEU A 263 7.31 -9.95 -10.16
C LEU A 263 6.41 -8.82 -9.65
N PRO A 264 6.55 -8.42 -8.38
CA PRO A 264 5.72 -7.35 -7.82
C PRO A 264 6.09 -5.97 -8.36
N GLY A 265 5.38 -4.95 -7.91
CA GLY A 265 5.73 -3.57 -8.16
C GLY A 265 6.97 -3.11 -7.41
N GLY A 266 7.40 -1.90 -7.74
CA GLY A 266 8.58 -1.24 -7.19
C GLY A 266 9.06 -0.12 -8.10
N TYR A 267 10.38 0.10 -8.14
CA TYR A 267 11.03 1.16 -8.92
C TYR A 267 12.03 0.62 -9.94
N PRO A 268 11.62 -0.22 -10.91
CA PRO A 268 12.55 -0.78 -11.90
C PRO A 268 13.18 0.28 -12.80
N GLU A 269 12.54 1.44 -12.98
CA GLU A 269 13.07 2.56 -13.76
C GLU A 269 14.35 3.16 -13.18
N LEU A 270 14.56 3.07 -11.85
CA LEU A 270 15.78 3.52 -11.20
C LEU A 270 16.94 2.58 -11.47
N TYR A 271 16.66 1.34 -11.83
CA TYR A 271 17.61 0.25 -12.03
C TYR A 271 17.59 -0.32 -13.45
N GLY A 272 16.96 0.38 -14.42
CA GLY A 272 16.74 -0.13 -15.77
C GLY A 272 17.98 -0.65 -16.47
N GLY A 273 19.10 0.06 -16.36
CA GLY A 273 20.39 -0.37 -16.92
C GLY A 273 20.94 -1.65 -16.28
N GLN A 274 20.86 -1.77 -14.96
CA GLN A 274 21.29 -2.96 -14.22
C GLN A 274 20.42 -4.18 -14.55
N LEU A 275 19.11 -4.01 -14.55
CA LEU A 275 18.16 -5.08 -14.91
C LEU A 275 18.38 -5.57 -16.34
N ALA A 276 18.59 -4.66 -17.31
CA ALA A 276 18.88 -5.02 -18.70
C ALA A 276 20.23 -5.75 -18.87
N ALA A 277 21.24 -5.42 -18.03
CA ALA A 277 22.52 -6.09 -18.02
C ALA A 277 22.49 -7.49 -17.36
N ASN A 278 21.50 -7.76 -16.50
CA ASN A 278 21.36 -8.99 -15.72
C ASN A 278 20.80 -10.14 -16.57
N ARG A 279 21.64 -10.64 -17.49
CA ARG A 279 21.26 -11.61 -18.51
C ARG A 279 20.79 -12.96 -17.95
N LEU A 280 21.30 -13.41 -16.80
CA LEU A 280 20.86 -14.66 -16.19
C LEU A 280 19.41 -14.53 -15.74
N PHE A 281 19.06 -13.44 -15.06
CA PHE A 281 17.71 -13.14 -14.67
C PHE A 281 16.76 -13.08 -15.88
N ILE A 282 17.04 -12.23 -16.87
CA ILE A 282 16.18 -12.07 -18.06
C ILE A 282 16.02 -13.42 -18.82
N SER A 283 17.13 -14.14 -19.05
CA SER A 283 17.06 -15.43 -19.76
C SER A 283 16.31 -16.50 -18.96
N SER A 284 16.32 -16.44 -17.62
CA SER A 284 15.59 -17.37 -16.78
C SER A 284 14.08 -17.18 -16.91
N LEU A 285 13.60 -15.92 -17.00
CA LEU A 285 12.18 -15.63 -17.25
C LEU A 285 11.73 -16.16 -18.62
N ILE A 286 12.54 -15.94 -19.67
CA ILE A 286 12.24 -16.45 -21.01
C ILE A 286 12.15 -17.98 -21.00
N LYS A 287 13.12 -18.66 -20.40
CA LYS A 287 13.12 -20.13 -20.29
C LYS A 287 11.94 -20.65 -19.46
N ALA A 288 11.52 -19.94 -18.42
CA ALA A 288 10.36 -20.30 -17.62
C ALA A 288 9.07 -20.17 -18.44
N ALA A 289 8.92 -19.07 -19.20
CA ALA A 289 7.79 -18.87 -20.10
C ALA A 289 7.69 -19.93 -21.18
N ASP A 290 8.84 -20.32 -21.81
CA ASP A 290 8.90 -21.38 -22.81
C ASP A 290 8.46 -22.75 -22.25
N LYS A 291 8.69 -22.99 -20.94
CA LYS A 291 8.24 -24.20 -20.24
C LYS A 291 6.78 -24.13 -19.76
N GLY A 292 6.10 -23.01 -19.97
CA GLY A 292 4.73 -22.81 -19.52
C GLY A 292 4.58 -22.50 -18.04
N VAL A 293 5.67 -22.10 -17.34
CA VAL A 293 5.60 -21.62 -15.97
C VAL A 293 4.74 -20.37 -15.92
N SER A 294 3.84 -20.27 -14.92
CA SER A 294 3.00 -19.10 -14.70
C SER A 294 3.87 -17.90 -14.29
N ILE A 295 3.82 -16.79 -15.04
CA ILE A 295 4.56 -15.58 -14.71
C ILE A 295 3.58 -14.41 -14.58
N PHE A 296 3.52 -13.81 -13.40
CA PHE A 296 2.67 -12.66 -13.14
C PHE A 296 3.50 -11.45 -12.75
N GLY A 297 3.31 -10.34 -13.48
CA GLY A 297 3.97 -9.05 -13.22
C GLY A 297 2.97 -7.96 -12.86
N GLU A 298 3.18 -7.29 -11.73
CA GLU A 298 2.42 -6.10 -11.34
C GLU A 298 3.26 -4.85 -11.46
N CYS A 299 2.73 -3.77 -12.04
CA CYS A 299 3.34 -2.45 -12.12
C CYS A 299 4.81 -2.52 -12.59
N GLY A 300 5.79 -2.43 -11.68
CA GLY A 300 7.22 -2.59 -11.98
C GLY A 300 7.53 -3.94 -12.64
N GLY A 301 6.96 -5.01 -12.12
CA GLY A 301 7.08 -6.35 -12.71
C GLY A 301 6.51 -6.43 -14.12
N TYR A 302 5.38 -5.79 -14.37
CA TYR A 302 4.78 -5.71 -15.71
C TYR A 302 5.68 -5.00 -16.71
N MET A 303 6.30 -3.87 -16.29
CA MET A 303 7.26 -3.14 -17.13
C MET A 303 8.46 -4.01 -17.52
N VAL A 304 9.00 -4.80 -16.58
CA VAL A 304 10.15 -5.69 -16.84
C VAL A 304 9.79 -6.90 -17.73
N LEU A 305 8.53 -7.35 -17.72
CA LEU A 305 8.04 -8.36 -18.68
C LEU A 305 7.88 -7.80 -20.10
N GLY A 306 7.85 -6.47 -20.26
CA GLY A 306 7.75 -5.77 -21.53
C GLY A 306 9.00 -5.91 -22.41
N ARG A 307 8.97 -5.27 -23.59
CA ARG A 307 10.09 -5.22 -24.56
C ARG A 307 11.14 -4.19 -24.16
N GLY A 308 10.72 -3.12 -23.48
CA GLY A 308 11.63 -2.02 -23.12
C GLY A 308 11.03 -1.07 -22.09
N LEU A 309 11.93 -0.43 -21.37
CA LEU A 309 11.67 0.63 -20.41
C LEU A 309 12.60 1.80 -20.72
N VAL A 310 12.03 3.00 -20.89
CA VAL A 310 12.79 4.24 -21.06
C VAL A 310 12.84 4.95 -19.71
N ASP A 311 14.06 5.20 -19.23
CA ASP A 311 14.27 5.90 -17.96
C ASP A 311 13.99 7.42 -18.05
N ALA A 312 14.09 8.14 -16.93
CA ALA A 312 13.85 9.57 -16.87
C ALA A 312 14.86 10.41 -17.68
N ARG A 313 15.97 9.81 -18.14
CA ARG A 313 16.98 10.46 -19.01
C ARG A 313 16.77 10.14 -20.48
N GLY A 314 15.67 9.46 -20.84
CA GLY A 314 15.38 9.04 -22.21
C GLY A 314 16.21 7.82 -22.68
N THR A 315 16.92 7.14 -21.78
CA THR A 315 17.69 5.95 -22.14
C THR A 315 16.77 4.74 -22.16
N ARG A 316 16.71 4.04 -23.32
CA ARG A 316 15.93 2.82 -23.48
C ARG A 316 16.72 1.59 -23.01
N HIS A 317 16.14 0.86 -22.10
CA HIS A 317 16.67 -0.39 -21.56
C HIS A 317 15.82 -1.56 -22.08
N THR A 318 16.49 -2.57 -22.67
CA THR A 318 15.80 -3.77 -23.15
C THR A 318 15.40 -4.64 -21.96
N MET A 319 14.13 -5.05 -21.93
CA MET A 319 13.57 -5.91 -20.88
C MET A 319 13.32 -7.35 -21.40
N ALA A 320 12.53 -8.15 -20.71
CA ALA A 320 12.36 -9.57 -21.02
C ALA A 320 11.68 -9.86 -22.38
N GLY A 321 10.90 -8.91 -22.91
CA GLY A 321 10.23 -9.06 -24.20
C GLY A 321 9.13 -10.13 -24.25
N LEU A 322 8.62 -10.55 -23.10
CA LEU A 322 7.59 -11.59 -22.99
C LEU A 322 6.18 -11.05 -23.24
N LEU A 323 5.99 -9.75 -22.99
CA LEU A 323 4.75 -9.01 -23.27
C LEU A 323 5.04 -7.87 -24.26
N ALA A 324 4.08 -7.60 -25.12
CA ALA A 324 4.18 -6.57 -26.16
C ALA A 324 3.91 -5.16 -25.59
N LEU A 325 4.78 -4.74 -24.67
CA LEU A 325 4.70 -3.49 -23.90
C LEU A 325 6.02 -2.72 -23.98
N GLU A 326 5.95 -1.39 -24.16
CA GLU A 326 7.05 -0.46 -23.89
C GLU A 326 6.57 0.71 -23.04
N THR A 327 7.36 1.08 -22.03
CA THR A 327 7.02 2.12 -21.06
C THR A 327 8.10 3.19 -20.99
N SER A 328 7.72 4.41 -20.56
CA SER A 328 8.65 5.54 -20.45
C SER A 328 8.42 6.35 -19.18
N PHE A 329 9.51 6.83 -18.60
CA PHE A 329 9.57 7.83 -17.55
C PHE A 329 10.12 9.19 -18.04
N GLU A 330 10.34 9.37 -19.34
CA GLU A 330 10.83 10.64 -19.92
C GLU A 330 9.83 11.77 -19.71
N HIS A 331 8.53 11.44 -19.83
CA HIS A 331 7.42 12.37 -19.56
C HIS A 331 6.45 11.74 -18.56
N PRO A 332 6.81 11.74 -17.25
CA PRO A 332 6.04 11.02 -16.24
C PRO A 332 4.66 11.64 -16.06
N ARG A 333 3.64 10.80 -15.96
CA ARG A 333 2.26 11.20 -15.69
C ARG A 333 1.69 10.31 -14.58
N LEU A 334 1.10 10.95 -13.57
CA LEU A 334 0.46 10.23 -12.48
C LEU A 334 -0.79 9.48 -12.97
N HIS A 335 -0.78 8.17 -12.73
CA HIS A 335 -1.94 7.28 -12.82
C HIS A 335 -2.25 6.78 -11.42
N LEU A 336 -3.40 7.17 -10.87
CA LEU A 336 -3.77 6.89 -9.49
C LEU A 336 -5.26 6.56 -9.40
N GLY A 337 -5.59 5.54 -8.61
CA GLY A 337 -6.95 5.26 -8.18
C GLY A 337 -7.25 3.79 -8.03
N TYR A 338 -8.35 3.51 -7.37
CA TYR A 338 -8.89 2.16 -7.26
C TYR A 338 -9.42 1.65 -8.61
N ARG A 339 -9.29 0.35 -8.81
CA ARG A 339 -9.72 -0.36 -10.02
C ARG A 339 -10.50 -1.61 -9.68
N ASN A 340 -11.70 -1.73 -10.26
CA ASN A 340 -12.33 -3.04 -10.44
C ASN A 340 -11.72 -3.66 -11.70
N ALA A 341 -11.16 -4.86 -11.59
CA ALA A 341 -10.48 -5.56 -12.67
C ALA A 341 -11.16 -6.91 -12.92
N GLN A 342 -11.79 -7.06 -14.08
CA GLN A 342 -12.42 -8.29 -14.50
C GLN A 342 -11.56 -9.01 -15.53
N LEU A 343 -11.25 -10.29 -15.32
CA LEU A 343 -10.48 -11.07 -16.30
C LEU A 343 -11.19 -11.10 -17.67
N ALA A 344 -10.45 -10.67 -18.69
CA ALA A 344 -10.94 -10.64 -20.08
C ALA A 344 -10.96 -12.05 -20.70
N THR A 345 -10.06 -12.92 -20.26
CA THR A 345 -9.88 -14.31 -20.70
C THR A 345 -9.52 -15.19 -19.51
N ASP A 346 -9.54 -16.52 -19.70
CA ASP A 346 -9.01 -17.46 -18.70
C ASP A 346 -7.50 -17.22 -18.50
N SER A 347 -7.06 -17.28 -17.25
CA SER A 347 -5.66 -17.06 -16.87
C SER A 347 -5.32 -17.85 -15.61
N PRO A 348 -4.04 -17.92 -15.21
CA PRO A 348 -3.65 -18.48 -13.91
C PRO A 348 -4.32 -17.81 -12.70
N LEU A 349 -4.83 -16.56 -12.84
CA LEU A 349 -5.60 -15.88 -11.81
C LEU A 349 -7.05 -16.35 -11.71
N GLY A 350 -7.57 -17.09 -12.68
CA GLY A 350 -8.93 -17.62 -12.66
C GLY A 350 -9.59 -17.66 -14.05
N SER A 351 -10.87 -17.96 -14.06
CA SER A 351 -11.67 -17.99 -15.28
C SER A 351 -12.05 -16.60 -15.76
N LYS A 352 -12.30 -16.46 -17.06
CA LYS A 352 -12.87 -15.23 -17.64
C LYS A 352 -14.07 -14.76 -16.83
N GLY A 353 -14.11 -13.46 -16.54
CA GLY A 353 -15.19 -12.85 -15.76
C GLY A 353 -14.92 -12.83 -14.24
N SER A 354 -13.88 -13.50 -13.74
CA SER A 354 -13.46 -13.35 -12.34
C SER A 354 -13.12 -11.89 -12.04
N ASN A 355 -13.59 -11.38 -10.90
CA ASN A 355 -13.43 -9.99 -10.51
C ASN A 355 -12.40 -9.85 -9.38
N PHE A 356 -11.64 -8.77 -9.47
CA PHE A 356 -10.66 -8.36 -8.47
C PHE A 356 -10.83 -6.88 -8.16
N ARG A 357 -10.46 -6.50 -6.96
CA ARG A 357 -10.20 -5.11 -6.59
C ARG A 357 -8.71 -4.89 -6.41
N GLY A 358 -8.26 -3.75 -6.89
CA GLY A 358 -6.86 -3.34 -6.81
C GLY A 358 -6.74 -1.83 -6.92
N HIS A 359 -5.52 -1.37 -6.97
CA HIS A 359 -5.24 0.04 -7.23
C HIS A 359 -4.16 0.18 -8.30
N GLU A 360 -4.17 1.30 -8.96
CA GLU A 360 -3.14 1.73 -9.90
C GLU A 360 -2.43 2.93 -9.30
N PHE A 361 -1.10 2.89 -9.25
CA PHE A 361 -0.27 3.98 -8.78
C PHE A 361 1.11 3.93 -9.44
N HIS A 362 1.27 4.66 -10.54
CA HIS A 362 2.53 4.76 -11.25
C HIS A 362 2.64 6.09 -12.01
N TYR A 363 3.86 6.43 -12.42
CA TYR A 363 4.14 7.63 -13.23
C TYR A 363 4.60 7.30 -14.65
N SER A 364 4.84 6.03 -14.95
CA SER A 364 5.22 5.63 -16.31
C SER A 364 4.10 5.92 -17.31
N THR A 365 4.49 6.30 -18.52
CA THR A 365 3.60 6.36 -19.68
C THR A 365 3.79 5.12 -20.53
N ILE A 366 2.73 4.63 -21.16
CA ILE A 366 2.78 3.53 -22.12
C ILE A 366 3.13 4.14 -23.48
N ILE A 367 4.29 3.76 -24.06
CA ILE A 367 4.67 4.16 -25.42
C ILE A 367 4.01 3.22 -26.42
N PHE A 368 3.97 1.94 -26.10
CA PHE A 368 3.40 0.90 -26.94
C PHE A 368 2.80 -0.21 -26.07
N GLU A 369 1.59 -0.63 -26.39
CA GLU A 369 0.92 -1.81 -25.82
C GLU A 369 0.04 -2.46 -26.90
N ASP A 370 0.24 -3.77 -27.11
CA ASP A 370 -0.58 -4.54 -28.05
C ASP A 370 -1.84 -5.06 -27.34
N ASN A 371 -2.93 -4.35 -27.47
CA ASN A 371 -4.20 -4.66 -26.79
C ASN A 371 -4.99 -5.82 -27.42
N THR A 372 -4.38 -6.67 -28.24
CA THR A 372 -5.09 -7.82 -28.87
C THR A 372 -5.49 -8.88 -27.85
N ASN A 373 -4.75 -9.00 -26.73
CA ASN A 373 -5.04 -9.95 -25.67
C ASN A 373 -4.92 -9.30 -24.29
N PRO A 374 -5.88 -8.44 -23.90
CA PRO A 374 -5.84 -7.75 -22.63
C PRO A 374 -6.06 -8.72 -21.47
N LEU A 375 -5.40 -8.46 -20.33
CA LEU A 375 -5.60 -9.24 -19.11
C LEU A 375 -6.93 -8.89 -18.43
N PHE A 376 -7.23 -7.61 -18.30
CA PHE A 376 -8.42 -7.11 -17.60
C PHE A 376 -9.27 -6.17 -18.44
N VAL A 377 -10.58 -6.22 -18.19
CA VAL A 377 -11.52 -5.11 -18.45
C VAL A 377 -11.67 -4.35 -17.14
N ILE A 378 -11.50 -3.03 -17.15
CA ILE A 378 -11.41 -2.25 -15.92
C ILE A 378 -12.47 -1.17 -15.82
N SER A 379 -12.84 -0.86 -14.57
CA SER A 379 -13.61 0.33 -14.19
C SER A 379 -13.01 0.99 -12.95
N ASP A 380 -13.34 2.27 -12.74
CA ASP A 380 -13.02 2.96 -11.49
C ASP A 380 -13.89 2.48 -10.32
N ALA A 381 -13.66 3.03 -9.13
CA ALA A 381 -14.44 2.68 -7.94
C ALA A 381 -15.93 3.08 -8.04
N ALA A 382 -16.27 4.05 -8.89
CA ALA A 382 -17.66 4.45 -9.15
C ALA A 382 -18.34 3.59 -10.24
N GLY A 383 -17.65 2.58 -10.79
CA GLY A 383 -18.14 1.73 -11.86
C GLY A 383 -18.02 2.32 -13.26
N SER A 384 -17.37 3.48 -13.43
CA SER A 384 -17.15 4.09 -14.76
C SER A 384 -16.15 3.25 -15.55
N LYS A 385 -16.51 2.83 -16.75
CA LYS A 385 -15.64 2.02 -17.62
C LYS A 385 -14.40 2.78 -18.04
N LEU A 386 -13.23 2.16 -17.85
CA LEU A 386 -11.92 2.70 -18.23
C LEU A 386 -11.28 1.98 -19.42
N GLY A 387 -11.93 0.92 -19.94
CA GLY A 387 -11.42 0.12 -21.04
C GLY A 387 -10.73 -1.16 -20.59
N THR A 388 -9.57 -1.47 -21.17
CA THR A 388 -8.77 -2.66 -20.85
C THR A 388 -7.44 -2.26 -20.23
N SER A 389 -6.81 -3.17 -19.48
CA SER A 389 -5.50 -2.96 -18.87
C SER A 389 -4.73 -4.26 -18.78
N GLY A 390 -3.42 -4.14 -19.01
CA GLY A 390 -2.52 -5.27 -18.95
C GLY A 390 -2.62 -6.23 -20.11
N LEU A 391 -1.67 -7.13 -20.19
CA LEU A 391 -1.51 -8.09 -21.28
C LEU A 391 -1.38 -9.52 -20.74
N GLN A 392 -1.81 -10.48 -21.59
CA GLN A 392 -1.56 -11.88 -21.41
C GLN A 392 -0.97 -12.48 -22.67
N ASN A 393 0.10 -13.27 -22.51
CA ASN A 393 0.69 -14.09 -23.57
C ASN A 393 0.94 -15.49 -23.01
N ARG A 394 0.08 -16.46 -23.35
CA ARG A 394 0.10 -17.83 -22.80
C ARG A 394 0.07 -17.80 -21.26
N SER A 395 1.13 -18.32 -20.61
CA SER A 395 1.28 -18.36 -19.14
C SER A 395 1.87 -17.08 -18.53
N VAL A 396 2.25 -16.10 -19.35
CA VAL A 396 2.80 -14.81 -18.90
C VAL A 396 1.72 -13.76 -18.92
N MET A 397 1.54 -13.05 -17.82
CA MET A 397 0.54 -12.02 -17.67
C MET A 397 1.04 -10.88 -16.78
N GLY A 398 0.47 -9.70 -16.96
CA GLY A 398 0.78 -8.56 -16.12
C GLY A 398 -0.09 -7.34 -16.41
N SER A 399 -0.12 -6.41 -15.45
CA SER A 399 -0.79 -5.12 -15.58
C SER A 399 -0.18 -4.09 -14.62
N PHE A 400 -0.59 -2.82 -14.77
CA PHE A 400 -0.25 -1.79 -13.80
C PHE A 400 -1.08 -1.85 -12.52
N ILE A 401 -2.10 -2.71 -12.48
CA ILE A 401 -2.98 -2.83 -11.32
C ILE A 401 -2.31 -3.73 -10.28
N HIS A 402 -2.15 -3.21 -9.07
CA HIS A 402 -1.79 -3.98 -7.90
C HIS A 402 -3.04 -4.62 -7.32
N LEU A 403 -3.14 -5.94 -7.40
CA LEU A 403 -4.32 -6.66 -6.91
C LEU A 403 -4.32 -6.75 -5.39
N ILE A 404 -5.47 -6.44 -4.77
CA ILE A 404 -5.64 -6.47 -3.32
C ILE A 404 -6.44 -7.70 -2.90
N ASP A 405 -7.57 -7.95 -3.54
CA ASP A 405 -8.49 -9.05 -3.19
C ASP A 405 -9.32 -9.46 -4.40
N GLN A 406 -9.75 -10.71 -4.42
CA GLN A 406 -10.77 -11.22 -5.33
C GLN A 406 -12.14 -10.74 -4.86
N HIS A 407 -13.02 -10.35 -5.79
CA HIS A 407 -14.34 -9.78 -5.44
C HIS A 407 -15.48 -10.66 -5.93
#